data_b94685bca28057a5cb4c33207cc167a4
#
_entry.id   b94685bca28057a5cb4c33207cc167a4
#
_cell.length_a   1.000
_cell.length_b   1.000
_cell.length_c   1.000
_cell.angle_alpha   90.00
_cell.angle_beta   90.00
_cell.angle_gamma   90.00
#
_symmetry.space_group_name_H-M   'P 1'
#
loop_
_entity.id
_entity.type
_entity.pdbx_description
1 polymer ?
#
loop_
_entity_poly.entity_id
_entity_poly.type
_entity_poly.pdbx_seq_one_letter_code
_entity_poly.pdbx_strand_id
1 'polypeptide(L)'
;MRERWFGATGRRVPELAVEGELDVTGALVLDTLDLDRMREAFDAGTPVVVRATSAEEIKAALARPEVACTLVPPERPDLLALDLTELTYG
;
A
#
# COMPACT_ATOMS: atom_id res chain seq x y z
N MET A 1 3.33 12.12 -6.26
CA MET A 1 2.83 10.97 -5.45
C MET A 1 3.53 10.99 -4.11
N ARG A 2 2.81 10.72 -3.04
CA ARG A 2 3.40 10.64 -1.70
C ARG A 2 4.16 9.35 -1.50
N GLU A 3 5.10 9.39 -0.57
CA GLU A 3 5.86 8.21 -0.16
C GLU A 3 5.60 7.89 1.30
N ARG A 4 5.74 6.63 1.64
CA ARG A 4 5.62 6.14 3.02
C ARG A 4 6.85 5.32 3.39
N TRP A 5 7.10 5.21 4.68
CA TRP A 5 8.14 4.32 5.17
C TRP A 5 7.78 2.86 4.92
N PHE A 6 8.74 2.11 4.40
CA PHE A 6 8.57 0.68 4.17
C PHE A 6 8.88 -0.07 5.48
N GLY A 7 7.93 -0.04 6.41
CA GLY A 7 8.12 -0.58 7.73
C GLY A 7 9.31 0.07 8.45
N ALA A 8 10.07 -0.72 9.19
CA ALA A 8 11.26 -0.27 9.89
C ALA A 8 12.54 -0.45 9.08
N THR A 9 12.43 -0.61 7.75
CA THR A 9 13.60 -0.87 6.90
C THR A 9 14.47 0.36 6.63
N GLY A 10 13.96 1.56 6.93
CA GLY A 10 14.64 2.81 6.59
C GLY A 10 14.47 3.23 5.14
N ARG A 11 13.68 2.49 4.37
CA ARG A 11 13.40 2.75 2.96
C ARG A 11 12.03 3.42 2.81
N ARG A 12 11.91 4.33 1.84
CA ARG A 12 10.64 4.97 1.49
C ARG A 12 10.17 4.44 0.15
N VAL A 13 8.86 4.24 0.03
CA VAL A 13 8.23 3.70 -1.19
C VAL A 13 7.03 4.57 -1.56
N PRO A 14 6.66 4.63 -2.85
CA PRO A 14 5.43 5.33 -3.24
C PRO A 14 4.21 4.64 -2.62
N GLU A 15 3.18 5.41 -2.31
CA GLU A 15 1.92 4.88 -1.76
C GLU A 15 1.22 3.92 -2.70
N LEU A 16 1.47 4.05 -3.99
CA LEU A 16 0.79 3.29 -5.04
C LEU A 16 1.82 2.85 -6.08
N ALA A 17 1.84 1.58 -6.40
CA ALA A 17 2.76 1.01 -7.38
C ALA A 17 2.09 -0.12 -8.15
N VAL A 18 2.67 -0.48 -9.28
CA VAL A 18 2.21 -1.61 -10.09
C VAL A 18 2.85 -2.89 -9.54
N GLU A 19 2.03 -3.94 -9.43
CA GLU A 19 2.53 -5.23 -8.97
C GLU A 19 3.65 -5.74 -9.86
N GLY A 20 4.73 -6.17 -9.24
CA GLY A 20 5.93 -6.63 -9.95
C GLY A 20 6.98 -5.56 -10.16
N GLU A 21 6.64 -4.27 -10.03
CA GLU A 21 7.59 -3.17 -10.18
C GLU A 21 8.22 -2.73 -8.86
N LEU A 22 7.61 -3.09 -7.74
CA LEU A 22 8.14 -2.78 -6.41
C LEU A 22 8.69 -4.05 -5.76
N ASP A 23 9.90 -3.96 -5.23
CA ASP A 23 10.47 -5.05 -4.44
C ASP A 23 9.77 -5.09 -3.07
N VAL A 24 8.99 -6.14 -2.87
CA VAL A 24 8.24 -6.35 -1.62
C VAL A 24 8.83 -7.45 -0.74
N THR A 25 10.09 -7.81 -0.99
CA THR A 25 10.78 -8.83 -0.20
C THR A 25 10.75 -8.44 1.28
N GLY A 26 10.31 -9.37 2.11
CA GLY A 26 10.20 -9.16 3.55
C GLY A 26 8.93 -8.46 4.00
N ALA A 27 8.05 -8.08 3.08
CA ALA A 27 6.78 -7.44 3.42
C ALA A 27 5.67 -8.46 3.62
N LEU A 28 4.67 -8.09 4.42
CA LEU A 28 3.41 -8.81 4.49
C LEU A 28 2.54 -8.30 3.34
N VAL A 29 2.26 -9.15 2.36
CA VAL A 29 1.42 -8.79 1.21
C VAL A 29 0.04 -9.41 1.39
N LEU A 30 -0.99 -8.57 1.40
CA LEU A 30 -2.37 -8.97 1.65
C LEU A 30 -3.24 -8.65 0.45
N ASP A 31 -4.20 -9.54 0.15
CA ASP A 31 -5.21 -9.31 -0.87
C ASP A 31 -6.45 -8.59 -0.30
N THR A 32 -6.60 -8.59 1.02
CA THR A 32 -7.70 -7.94 1.72
C THR A 32 -7.16 -7.26 2.98
N LEU A 33 -7.97 -6.37 3.57
CA LEU A 33 -7.59 -5.70 4.82
C LEU A 33 -7.82 -6.65 6.00
N ASP A 34 -6.77 -7.28 6.46
CA ASP A 34 -6.77 -8.09 7.68
C ASP A 34 -6.12 -7.24 8.78
N LEU A 35 -6.95 -6.58 9.56
CA LEU A 35 -6.48 -5.59 10.54
C LEU A 35 -5.59 -6.19 11.62
N ASP A 36 -5.87 -7.41 12.06
CA ASP A 36 -5.07 -8.06 13.09
C ASP A 36 -3.67 -8.37 12.58
N ARG A 37 -3.58 -8.93 11.36
CA ARG A 37 -2.29 -9.22 10.74
C ARG A 37 -1.51 -7.95 10.41
N MET A 38 -2.21 -6.91 9.97
CA MET A 38 -1.59 -5.62 9.66
C MET A 38 -0.99 -4.99 10.91
N ARG A 39 -1.71 -5.01 12.02
CA ARG A 39 -1.22 -4.48 13.29
C ARG A 39 -0.01 -5.26 13.81
N GLU A 40 -0.09 -6.58 13.74
CA GLU A 40 1.01 -7.45 14.17
C GLU A 40 2.27 -7.18 13.36
N ALA A 41 2.14 -7.06 12.05
CA ALA A 41 3.26 -6.73 11.17
C ALA A 41 3.82 -5.35 11.47
N PHE A 42 2.95 -4.37 11.64
CA PHE A 42 3.36 -3.00 11.93
C PHE A 42 4.13 -2.93 13.24
N ASP A 43 3.66 -3.59 14.29
CA ASP A 43 4.33 -3.62 15.58
C ASP A 43 5.69 -4.32 15.51
N ALA A 44 5.84 -5.27 14.60
CA ALA A 44 7.11 -5.97 14.38
C ALA A 44 8.05 -5.21 13.44
N GLY A 45 7.63 -4.06 12.90
CA GLY A 45 8.41 -3.30 11.93
C GLY A 45 8.38 -3.86 10.52
N THR A 46 7.50 -4.83 10.24
CA THR A 46 7.35 -5.44 8.94
C THR A 46 6.48 -4.56 8.04
N PRO A 47 6.93 -4.23 6.81
CA PRO A 47 6.10 -3.45 5.88
C PRO A 47 4.82 -4.20 5.52
N VAL A 48 3.72 -3.47 5.40
CA VAL A 48 2.43 -4.02 4.97
C VAL A 48 2.11 -3.51 3.58
N VAL A 49 1.85 -4.42 2.65
CA VAL A 49 1.49 -4.10 1.27
C VAL A 49 0.14 -4.74 0.99
N VAL A 50 -0.78 -3.95 0.43
CA VAL A 50 -2.13 -4.43 0.12
C VAL A 50 -2.36 -4.35 -1.39
N ARG A 51 -2.87 -5.43 -1.98
CA ARG A 51 -3.29 -5.44 -3.38
C ARG A 51 -4.68 -4.86 -3.49
N ALA A 52 -4.90 -4.00 -4.50
CA ALA A 52 -6.18 -3.36 -4.75
C ALA A 52 -6.47 -3.30 -6.23
N THR A 53 -7.75 -3.43 -6.60
CA THR A 53 -8.20 -3.43 -8.00
C THR A 53 -9.20 -2.32 -8.30
N SER A 54 -9.48 -1.45 -7.34
CA SER A 54 -10.40 -0.34 -7.50
C SER A 54 -9.96 0.87 -6.69
N ALA A 55 -10.49 2.04 -7.04
CA ALA A 55 -10.22 3.28 -6.31
C ALA A 55 -10.68 3.19 -4.85
N GLU A 56 -11.81 2.53 -4.60
CA GLU A 56 -12.33 2.37 -3.24
C GLU A 56 -11.43 1.50 -2.37
N GLU A 57 -10.91 0.41 -2.95
CA GLU A 57 -9.97 -0.45 -2.24
C GLU A 57 -8.66 0.28 -1.94
N ILE A 58 -8.16 1.07 -2.89
CA ILE A 58 -6.95 1.89 -2.69
C ILE A 58 -7.18 2.88 -1.56
N LYS A 59 -8.31 3.59 -1.58
CA LYS A 59 -8.65 4.56 -0.55
C LYS A 59 -8.74 3.91 0.82
N ALA A 60 -9.40 2.76 0.91
CA ALA A 60 -9.55 2.03 2.18
C ALA A 60 -8.19 1.59 2.73
N ALA A 61 -7.31 1.08 1.86
CA ALA A 61 -5.98 0.64 2.26
C ALA A 61 -5.11 1.81 2.72
N LEU A 62 -5.08 2.89 1.96
CA LEU A 62 -4.24 4.05 2.27
C LEU A 62 -4.77 4.89 3.44
N ALA A 63 -6.01 4.67 3.87
CA ALA A 63 -6.53 5.24 5.09
C ALA A 63 -5.93 4.60 6.35
N ARG A 64 -5.25 3.47 6.21
CA ARG A 64 -4.63 2.76 7.34
C ARG A 64 -3.16 3.14 7.46
N PRO A 65 -2.70 3.59 8.62
CA PRO A 65 -1.29 3.98 8.80
C PRO A 65 -0.32 2.78 8.71
N GLU A 66 -0.81 1.57 8.91
CA GLU A 66 0.00 0.35 8.83
C GLU A 66 0.42 0.02 7.39
N VAL A 67 -0.34 0.47 6.40
CA VAL A 67 -0.08 0.16 4.99
C VAL A 67 1.03 1.05 4.44
N ALA A 68 2.10 0.41 3.95
CA ALA A 68 3.22 1.12 3.34
C ALA A 68 2.95 1.42 1.87
N CYS A 69 2.34 0.50 1.15
CA CYS A 69 2.09 0.63 -0.28
C CYS A 69 0.86 -0.18 -0.67
N THR A 70 0.17 0.29 -1.70
CA THR A 70 -0.92 -0.43 -2.34
C THR A 70 -0.47 -0.82 -3.74
N LEU A 71 -0.59 -2.10 -4.09
CA LEU A 71 -0.24 -2.61 -5.41
C LEU A 71 -1.47 -2.72 -6.29
N VAL A 72 -1.36 -2.24 -7.52
CA VAL A 72 -2.42 -2.35 -8.52
C VAL A 72 -2.00 -3.32 -9.62
N PRO A 73 -2.96 -3.99 -10.31
CA PRO A 73 -2.62 -4.93 -11.38
C PRO A 73 -1.95 -4.22 -12.55
N PRO A 74 -1.01 -4.90 -13.26
CA PRO A 74 -0.36 -4.30 -14.42
C PRO A 74 -1.32 -3.93 -15.56
N GLU A 75 -2.46 -4.61 -15.64
CA GLU A 75 -3.50 -4.35 -16.65
C GLU A 75 -4.40 -3.17 -16.31
N ARG A 76 -4.22 -2.53 -15.15
CA ARG A 76 -5.01 -1.39 -14.68
C ARG A 76 -4.13 -0.17 -14.38
N PRO A 77 -3.37 0.34 -15.40
CA PRO A 77 -2.49 1.50 -15.17
C PRO A 77 -3.27 2.78 -14.88
N ASP A 78 -4.55 2.83 -15.22
CA ASP A 78 -5.44 3.95 -14.91
C ASP A 78 -5.52 4.23 -13.40
N LEU A 79 -5.36 3.20 -12.58
CA LEU A 79 -5.40 3.36 -11.12
C LEU A 79 -4.23 4.18 -10.58
N LEU A 80 -3.11 4.21 -11.29
CA LEU A 80 -1.95 5.03 -10.91
C LEU A 80 -2.19 6.53 -11.11
N ALA A 81 -3.16 6.88 -11.95
CA ALA A 81 -3.47 8.27 -12.26
C ALA A 81 -4.49 8.89 -11.29
N LEU A 82 -4.92 8.16 -10.26
CA LEU A 82 -5.88 8.67 -9.29
C LEU A 82 -5.27 9.81 -8.46
N ASP A 83 -6.10 10.81 -8.18
CA ASP A 83 -5.72 11.86 -7.26
C ASP A 83 -5.87 11.35 -5.82
N LEU A 84 -4.80 10.82 -5.28
CA LEU A 84 -4.81 10.25 -3.93
C LEU A 84 -5.03 11.32 -2.86
N THR A 85 -4.59 12.54 -3.11
CA THR A 85 -4.82 13.64 -2.18
C THR A 85 -6.31 13.88 -2.00
N GLU A 86 -7.07 13.92 -3.09
CA GLU A 86 -8.51 14.09 -3.04
C GLU A 86 -9.19 12.88 -2.40
N LEU A 87 -8.75 11.66 -2.74
CA LEU A 87 -9.36 10.44 -2.25
C LEU A 87 -9.09 10.16 -0.77
N THR A 88 -7.89 10.48 -0.28
CA THR A 88 -7.47 10.08 1.07
C THR A 88 -7.24 11.25 2.03
N TYR A 89 -6.98 12.44 1.53
CA TYR A 89 -6.61 13.60 2.36
C TYR A 89 -7.46 14.85 2.09
N GLY A 90 -8.27 14.79 1.06
CA GLY A 90 -9.17 15.90 0.69
C GLY A 90 -10.61 15.69 1.14
#